data_2ee6aa0f47f0b42df6926ed434f0b6f1
#
_entry.id   2ee6aa0f47f0b42df6926ed434f0b6f1
#
_cell.length_a   1.000
_cell.length_b   1.000
_cell.length_c   1.000
_cell.angle_alpha   90.00
_cell.angle_beta   90.00
_cell.angle_gamma   90.00
#
_symmetry.space_group_name_H-M   'P 1'
#
loop_
_entity.id
_entity.type
_entity.pdbx_description
1 polymer ?
#
loop_
_entity_poly.entity_id
_entity_poly.type
_entity_poly.pdbx_seq_one_letter_code
_entity_poly.pdbx_strand_id
1 'polypeptide(L)'
;FILPYSVDMLMTAILAVFFQALSTSKYMGWGLMVVYLVASITLVSLGFEHPLYNFGDVGFVMVSDLNGADVGGEKSWWLRLYWGGICAILSVIAYLLWRRGVAVSLRAQLARVPARLVGAPALIALIGLGVSTTTGGWMFYQMNVVNEYVISDEQEEQLADYEKQFLQYENVKQPSTTHVQLDVDLYPHAGRALFKGSYTLINDTGAPVEELHVLFQDGYSDLTELDIPGGTLTLDEQEDYGYQIYALEPAMAPGETLEMRFAAERIHNGFSTRGEDTRLVKNGTFLNNA
;
A
#
# COMPACT_ATOMS: atom_id res chain seq x y z
N PHE A 1 -4.81 -17.35 -11.77
CA PHE A 1 -4.15 -18.00 -10.63
C PHE A 1 -2.86 -18.71 -11.03
N ILE A 2 -2.90 -19.64 -12.02
CA ILE A 2 -1.76 -20.50 -12.33
C ILE A 2 -0.52 -19.72 -12.77
N LEU A 3 -0.66 -18.76 -13.70
CA LEU A 3 0.48 -18.05 -14.27
C LEU A 3 1.23 -17.18 -13.24
N PRO A 4 0.57 -16.27 -12.49
CA PRO A 4 1.25 -15.48 -11.47
C PRO A 4 1.97 -16.34 -10.44
N TYR A 5 1.29 -17.33 -9.88
CA TYR A 5 1.87 -18.24 -8.88
C TYR A 5 3.07 -19.03 -9.42
N SER A 6 3.01 -19.46 -10.69
CA SER A 6 4.15 -20.14 -11.34
C SER A 6 5.37 -19.23 -11.47
N VAL A 7 5.16 -17.94 -11.75
CA VAL A 7 6.25 -16.95 -11.82
C VAL A 7 6.88 -16.76 -10.43
N ASP A 8 6.08 -16.65 -9.37
CA ASP A 8 6.55 -16.48 -8.00
C ASP A 8 7.36 -17.70 -7.52
N MET A 9 6.88 -18.91 -7.84
CA MET A 9 7.62 -20.16 -7.58
C MET A 9 8.93 -20.23 -8.36
N LEU A 10 8.94 -19.77 -9.61
CA LEU A 10 10.16 -19.71 -10.43
C LEU A 10 11.20 -18.75 -9.83
N MET A 11 10.80 -17.58 -9.36
CA MET A 11 11.71 -16.63 -8.70
C MET A 11 12.36 -17.27 -7.47
N THR A 12 11.58 -17.92 -6.61
CA THR A 12 12.09 -18.64 -5.44
C THR A 12 13.04 -19.79 -5.83
N ALA A 13 12.72 -20.53 -6.89
CA ALA A 13 13.59 -21.58 -7.41
C ALA A 13 14.93 -21.03 -7.91
N ILE A 14 14.94 -19.88 -8.60
CA ILE A 14 16.16 -19.22 -9.07
C ILE A 14 17.04 -18.80 -7.87
N LEU A 15 16.44 -18.27 -6.81
CA LEU A 15 17.18 -17.95 -5.57
C LEU A 15 17.81 -19.19 -4.94
N ALA A 16 17.08 -20.32 -4.88
CA ALA A 16 17.60 -21.57 -4.37
C ALA A 16 18.77 -22.10 -5.23
N VAL A 17 18.66 -22.02 -6.56
CA VAL A 17 19.75 -22.37 -7.49
C VAL A 17 20.96 -21.46 -7.31
N PHE A 18 20.76 -20.16 -7.09
CA PHE A 18 21.84 -19.23 -6.80
C PHE A 18 22.58 -19.60 -5.50
N PHE A 19 21.88 -19.88 -4.40
CA PHE A 19 22.50 -20.31 -3.15
C PHE A 19 23.24 -21.65 -3.32
N GLN A 20 22.68 -22.57 -4.12
CA GLN A 20 23.35 -23.80 -4.42
C GLN A 20 24.65 -23.62 -5.25
N ALA A 21 24.63 -22.70 -6.21
CA ALA A 21 25.83 -22.36 -7.00
C ALA A 21 26.93 -21.69 -6.17
N LEU A 22 26.54 -20.86 -5.19
CA LEU A 22 27.46 -20.20 -4.26
C LEU A 22 28.05 -21.18 -3.24
N SER A 23 27.36 -22.25 -2.93
CA SER A 23 27.71 -23.18 -1.85
C SER A 23 28.76 -24.20 -2.23
N THR A 24 29.56 -24.64 -1.24
CA THR A 24 30.57 -25.71 -1.42
C THR A 24 29.97 -27.10 -1.30
N SER A 25 28.81 -27.25 -0.67
CA SER A 25 28.10 -28.52 -0.51
C SER A 25 26.58 -28.32 -0.67
N LYS A 26 25.88 -29.43 -0.99
CA LYS A 26 24.41 -29.40 -1.09
C LYS A 26 23.71 -28.98 0.22
N TYR A 27 24.27 -29.34 1.36
CA TYR A 27 23.72 -29.02 2.67
C TYR A 27 23.86 -27.53 3.00
N MET A 28 24.99 -26.91 2.61
CA MET A 28 25.22 -25.49 2.82
C MET A 28 24.26 -24.65 1.96
N GLY A 29 23.99 -25.03 0.71
CA GLY A 29 23.03 -24.34 -0.14
C GLY A 29 21.61 -24.40 0.42
N TRP A 30 21.22 -25.57 0.91
CA TRP A 30 19.93 -25.75 1.60
C TRP A 30 19.88 -24.90 2.90
N GLY A 31 20.94 -24.95 3.71
CA GLY A 31 21.03 -24.14 4.93
C GLY A 31 20.92 -22.64 4.67
N LEU A 32 21.58 -22.13 3.61
CA LEU A 32 21.46 -20.73 3.21
C LEU A 32 20.00 -20.34 2.84
N MET A 33 19.28 -21.24 2.17
CA MET A 33 17.87 -21.00 1.85
C MET A 33 17.02 -20.94 3.12
N VAL A 34 17.25 -21.81 4.10
CA VAL A 34 16.55 -21.76 5.40
C VAL A 34 16.87 -20.48 6.16
N VAL A 35 18.15 -20.09 6.22
CA VAL A 35 18.58 -18.83 6.85
C VAL A 35 17.90 -17.62 6.18
N TYR A 36 17.85 -17.64 4.85
CA TYR A 36 17.14 -16.60 4.09
C TYR A 36 15.65 -16.54 4.48
N LEU A 37 14.93 -17.67 4.50
CA LEU A 37 13.50 -17.70 4.84
C LEU A 37 13.24 -17.20 6.27
N VAL A 38 14.07 -17.60 7.22
CA VAL A 38 13.97 -17.10 8.60
C VAL A 38 14.27 -15.60 8.66
N ALA A 39 15.32 -15.15 7.99
CA ALA A 39 15.71 -13.75 7.96
C ALA A 39 14.64 -12.86 7.31
N SER A 40 14.03 -13.29 6.19
CA SER A 40 12.98 -12.52 5.52
C SER A 40 11.76 -12.30 6.42
N ILE A 41 11.30 -13.34 7.14
CA ILE A 41 10.19 -13.23 8.10
C ILE A 41 10.57 -12.28 9.25
N THR A 42 11.79 -12.44 9.81
CA THR A 42 12.27 -11.61 10.91
C THR A 42 12.43 -10.15 10.50
N LEU A 43 12.93 -9.88 9.30
CA LEU A 43 13.11 -8.52 8.80
C LEU A 43 11.78 -7.80 8.63
N VAL A 44 10.75 -8.48 8.12
CA VAL A 44 9.40 -7.92 8.03
C VAL A 44 8.87 -7.54 9.42
N SER A 45 9.02 -8.42 10.42
CA SER A 45 8.59 -8.12 11.80
C SER A 45 9.46 -7.06 12.52
N LEU A 46 10.52 -6.59 11.90
CA LEU A 46 11.36 -5.46 12.36
C LEU A 46 11.10 -4.17 11.54
N GLY A 47 10.01 -4.11 10.77
CA GLY A 47 9.63 -2.95 9.97
C GLY A 47 10.28 -2.87 8.58
N PHE A 48 11.06 -3.89 8.17
CA PHE A 48 11.59 -3.95 6.79
C PHE A 48 10.56 -4.56 5.84
N GLU A 49 9.42 -3.87 5.67
CA GLU A 49 8.24 -4.38 4.96
C GLU A 49 8.19 -3.97 3.48
N HIS A 50 9.05 -3.04 3.05
CA HIS A 50 8.96 -2.50 1.71
C HIS A 50 9.23 -3.56 0.63
N PRO A 51 8.34 -3.75 -0.37
CA PRO A 51 8.42 -4.84 -1.34
C PRO A 51 9.63 -4.78 -2.28
N LEU A 52 10.32 -3.63 -2.38
CA LEU A 52 11.52 -3.52 -3.23
C LEU A 52 12.78 -4.15 -2.62
N TYR A 53 12.84 -4.42 -1.32
CA TYR A 53 13.97 -5.13 -0.71
C TYR A 53 13.61 -6.48 -0.09
N ASN A 54 12.33 -6.80 -0.05
CA ASN A 54 11.87 -8.11 0.38
C ASN A 54 11.73 -9.03 -0.86
N PHE A 55 12.74 -9.89 -1.10
CA PHE A 55 12.87 -10.63 -2.35
C PHE A 55 11.65 -11.48 -2.67
N GLY A 56 11.08 -11.24 -3.84
CA GLY A 56 9.93 -11.98 -4.35
C GLY A 56 8.60 -11.52 -3.76
N ASP A 57 8.60 -10.45 -2.97
CA ASP A 57 7.36 -9.83 -2.52
C ASP A 57 6.70 -9.10 -3.71
N VAL A 58 5.53 -9.57 -4.07
CA VAL A 58 4.73 -9.03 -5.18
C VAL A 58 3.40 -8.44 -4.69
N GLY A 59 3.24 -8.35 -3.37
CA GLY A 59 2.02 -7.91 -2.73
C GLY A 59 0.87 -8.90 -2.87
N PHE A 60 -0.16 -8.68 -2.08
CA PHE A 60 -1.39 -9.47 -2.16
C PHE A 60 -2.29 -8.96 -3.27
N VAL A 61 -2.81 -9.85 -4.10
CA VAL A 61 -3.77 -9.54 -5.17
C VAL A 61 -5.10 -10.16 -4.81
N MET A 62 -6.11 -9.33 -4.54
CA MET A 62 -7.48 -9.82 -4.40
C MET A 62 -8.02 -10.24 -5.75
N VAL A 63 -8.49 -11.47 -5.84
CA VAL A 63 -9.17 -11.98 -7.04
C VAL A 63 -10.65 -12.08 -6.74
N SER A 64 -11.42 -11.32 -7.48
CA SER A 64 -12.87 -11.28 -7.40
C SER A 64 -13.48 -11.89 -8.66
N ASP A 65 -14.59 -12.61 -8.53
CA ASP A 65 -15.36 -13.11 -9.67
C ASP A 65 -15.94 -11.98 -10.54
N LEU A 66 -16.10 -10.79 -9.98
CA LEU A 66 -16.61 -9.60 -10.67
C LEU A 66 -15.50 -8.81 -11.37
N ASN A 67 -14.36 -8.61 -10.69
CA ASN A 67 -13.29 -7.70 -11.13
C ASN A 67 -12.03 -8.45 -11.59
N GLY A 68 -12.00 -9.77 -11.52
CA GLY A 68 -10.79 -10.54 -11.79
C GLY A 68 -9.67 -10.18 -10.80
N ALA A 69 -8.50 -9.84 -11.33
CA ALA A 69 -7.32 -9.44 -10.57
C ALA A 69 -7.00 -7.93 -10.76
N ASP A 70 -7.99 -7.10 -11.05
CA ASP A 70 -7.78 -5.66 -11.34
C ASP A 70 -7.23 -4.92 -10.11
N VAL A 71 -7.71 -5.28 -8.93
CA VAL A 71 -7.22 -4.66 -7.68
C VAL A 71 -5.85 -5.23 -7.31
N GLY A 72 -4.83 -4.37 -7.31
CA GLY A 72 -3.44 -4.75 -7.02
C GLY A 72 -2.75 -5.57 -8.09
N GLY A 73 -3.44 -6.00 -9.15
CA GLY A 73 -2.89 -6.82 -10.21
C GLY A 73 -1.79 -6.10 -11.00
N GLU A 74 -1.98 -4.83 -11.34
CA GLU A 74 -1.00 -4.04 -12.06
C GLU A 74 0.28 -3.84 -11.25
N LYS A 75 0.17 -3.41 -9.99
CA LYS A 75 1.27 -3.28 -9.03
C LYS A 75 2.06 -4.59 -8.90
N SER A 76 1.34 -5.69 -8.74
CA SER A 76 1.93 -7.02 -8.60
C SER A 76 2.74 -7.44 -9.84
N TRP A 77 2.29 -7.09 -11.05
CA TRP A 77 3.05 -7.34 -12.29
C TRP A 77 4.29 -6.46 -12.42
N TRP A 78 4.23 -5.19 -12.00
CA TRP A 78 5.41 -4.33 -11.95
C TRP A 78 6.47 -4.86 -10.97
N LEU A 79 6.06 -5.33 -9.80
CA LEU A 79 6.95 -5.97 -8.83
C LEU A 79 7.55 -7.28 -9.38
N ARG A 80 6.75 -8.12 -10.08
CA ARG A 80 7.29 -9.30 -10.77
C ARG A 80 8.31 -8.96 -11.84
N LEU A 81 8.12 -7.87 -12.56
CA LEU A 81 9.08 -7.42 -13.55
C LEU A 81 10.39 -6.95 -12.90
N TYR A 82 10.30 -6.20 -11.80
CA TYR A 82 11.45 -5.79 -11.00
C TYR A 82 12.24 -7.00 -10.49
N TRP A 83 11.58 -7.92 -9.80
CA TRP A 83 12.21 -9.13 -9.27
C TRP A 83 12.68 -10.08 -10.38
N GLY A 84 12.00 -10.12 -11.50
CA GLY A 84 12.40 -10.85 -12.71
C GLY A 84 13.74 -10.37 -13.26
N GLY A 85 13.97 -9.05 -13.27
CA GLY A 85 15.28 -8.46 -13.60
C GLY A 85 16.39 -8.91 -12.64
N ILE A 86 16.10 -8.89 -11.34
CA ILE A 86 17.05 -9.40 -10.31
C ILE A 86 17.27 -10.91 -10.50
N CYS A 87 16.23 -11.70 -10.76
CA CYS A 87 16.34 -13.13 -11.05
C CYS A 87 17.20 -13.42 -12.27
N ALA A 88 17.12 -12.59 -13.31
CA ALA A 88 18.02 -12.72 -14.47
C ALA A 88 19.50 -12.51 -14.07
N ILE A 89 19.79 -11.50 -13.24
CA ILE A 89 21.13 -11.27 -12.70
C ILE A 89 21.60 -12.45 -11.83
N LEU A 90 20.76 -12.93 -10.91
CA LEU A 90 21.06 -14.09 -10.05
C LEU A 90 21.32 -15.35 -10.87
N SER A 91 20.56 -15.57 -11.95
CA SER A 91 20.74 -16.68 -12.87
C SER A 91 22.10 -16.62 -13.58
N VAL A 92 22.51 -15.42 -14.03
CA VAL A 92 23.84 -15.22 -14.62
C VAL A 92 24.94 -15.46 -13.58
N ILE A 93 24.81 -14.95 -12.37
CA ILE A 93 25.78 -15.20 -11.30
C ILE A 93 25.87 -16.69 -10.98
N ALA A 94 24.72 -17.38 -10.86
CA ALA A 94 24.68 -18.83 -10.66
C ALA A 94 25.41 -19.57 -11.81
N TYR A 95 25.16 -19.19 -13.07
CA TYR A 95 25.85 -19.75 -14.22
C TYR A 95 27.37 -19.53 -14.18
N LEU A 96 27.84 -18.34 -13.80
CA LEU A 96 29.26 -17.99 -13.70
C LEU A 96 29.96 -18.76 -12.59
N LEU A 97 29.27 -18.96 -11.45
CA LEU A 97 29.79 -19.66 -10.29
C LEU A 97 29.54 -21.19 -10.33
N TRP A 98 28.75 -21.68 -11.32
CA TRP A 98 28.44 -23.09 -11.40
C TRP A 98 29.71 -23.95 -11.58
N ARG A 99 29.85 -24.95 -10.74
CA ARG A 99 31.02 -25.85 -10.74
C ARG A 99 31.04 -26.75 -11.97
N ARG A 100 32.10 -26.67 -12.73
CA ARG A 100 32.36 -27.53 -13.86
C ARG A 100 33.68 -28.28 -13.60
N GLY A 101 33.57 -29.56 -13.18
CA GLY A 101 34.73 -30.41 -12.92
C GLY A 101 35.11 -30.53 -11.44
N VAL A 102 36.35 -30.94 -11.17
CA VAL A 102 36.89 -31.23 -9.82
C VAL A 102 36.83 -29.98 -8.93
N ALA A 103 36.60 -30.16 -7.66
CA ALA A 103 36.35 -29.12 -6.66
C ALA A 103 37.37 -27.96 -6.73
N VAL A 104 36.89 -26.81 -7.21
CA VAL A 104 37.67 -25.58 -7.29
C VAL A 104 37.18 -24.65 -6.18
N SER A 105 38.11 -23.99 -5.48
CA SER A 105 37.78 -23.00 -4.45
C SER A 105 36.96 -21.84 -5.03
N LEU A 106 36.06 -21.24 -4.24
CA LEU A 106 35.26 -20.04 -4.62
C LEU A 106 36.16 -18.92 -5.19
N ARG A 107 37.36 -18.72 -4.61
CA ARG A 107 38.32 -17.71 -5.08
C ARG A 107 38.73 -17.97 -6.53
N ALA A 108 38.99 -19.22 -6.90
CA ALA A 108 39.37 -19.58 -8.27
C ALA A 108 38.18 -19.49 -9.25
N GLN A 109 36.96 -19.68 -8.78
CA GLN A 109 35.71 -19.45 -9.57
C GLN A 109 35.54 -17.97 -9.86
N LEU A 110 35.63 -17.11 -8.84
CA LEU A 110 35.55 -15.65 -8.96
C LEU A 110 36.59 -15.09 -9.94
N ALA A 111 37.82 -15.60 -9.92
CA ALA A 111 38.88 -15.18 -10.85
C ALA A 111 38.54 -15.46 -12.34
N ARG A 112 37.60 -16.40 -12.62
CA ARG A 112 37.15 -16.73 -13.98
C ARG A 112 35.94 -15.96 -14.44
N VAL A 113 35.27 -15.22 -13.55
CA VAL A 113 34.08 -14.44 -13.86
C VAL A 113 34.27 -13.46 -15.00
N PRO A 114 35.33 -12.62 -15.01
CA PRO A 114 35.53 -11.64 -16.11
C PRO A 114 35.65 -12.28 -17.48
N ALA A 115 36.28 -13.45 -17.58
CA ALA A 115 36.43 -14.18 -18.84
C ALA A 115 35.15 -14.86 -19.33
N ARG A 116 34.16 -15.07 -18.44
CA ARG A 116 32.90 -15.74 -18.75
C ARG A 116 31.72 -14.74 -18.87
N LEU A 117 31.88 -13.54 -18.32
CA LEU A 117 30.88 -12.47 -18.40
C LEU A 117 31.03 -11.72 -19.73
N VAL A 118 30.91 -12.45 -20.84
CA VAL A 118 30.98 -11.91 -22.21
C VAL A 118 29.85 -12.53 -23.06
N GLY A 119 29.41 -11.83 -24.09
CA GLY A 119 28.35 -12.30 -24.98
C GLY A 119 26.99 -12.39 -24.26
N ALA A 120 26.28 -13.50 -24.43
CA ALA A 120 24.93 -13.68 -23.92
C ALA A 120 24.80 -13.49 -22.39
N PRO A 121 25.67 -14.03 -21.53
CA PRO A 121 25.57 -13.76 -20.06
C PRO A 121 25.71 -12.30 -19.70
N ALA A 122 26.62 -11.56 -20.35
CA ALA A 122 26.77 -10.12 -20.10
C ALA A 122 25.51 -9.34 -20.56
N LEU A 123 24.96 -9.69 -21.70
CA LEU A 123 23.74 -9.09 -22.22
C LEU A 123 22.54 -9.33 -21.30
N ILE A 124 22.35 -10.56 -20.82
CA ILE A 124 21.25 -10.92 -19.91
C ILE A 124 21.42 -10.15 -18.58
N ALA A 125 22.63 -10.05 -18.03
CA ALA A 125 22.89 -9.29 -16.81
C ALA A 125 22.63 -7.79 -17.02
N LEU A 126 23.00 -7.23 -18.16
CA LEU A 126 22.74 -5.82 -18.49
C LEU A 126 21.26 -5.53 -18.64
N ILE A 127 20.52 -6.40 -19.35
CA ILE A 127 19.07 -6.29 -19.50
C ILE A 127 18.41 -6.41 -18.12
N GLY A 128 18.78 -7.43 -17.32
CA GLY A 128 18.26 -7.61 -15.96
C GLY A 128 18.49 -6.39 -15.09
N LEU A 129 19.70 -5.79 -15.14
CA LEU A 129 20.02 -4.56 -14.41
C LEU A 129 19.17 -3.39 -14.92
N GLY A 130 19.05 -3.21 -16.22
CA GLY A 130 18.25 -2.14 -16.82
C GLY A 130 16.77 -2.26 -16.43
N VAL A 131 16.21 -3.47 -16.53
CA VAL A 131 14.82 -3.73 -16.14
C VAL A 131 14.62 -3.46 -14.66
N SER A 132 15.44 -4.05 -13.76
CA SER A 132 15.24 -3.87 -12.32
C SER A 132 15.48 -2.43 -11.86
N THR A 133 16.44 -1.71 -12.41
CA THR A 133 16.65 -0.29 -12.03
C THR A 133 15.51 0.62 -12.52
N THR A 134 15.03 0.41 -13.75
CA THR A 134 13.94 1.23 -14.30
C THR A 134 12.62 0.94 -13.58
N THR A 135 12.27 -0.35 -13.41
CA THR A 135 11.02 -0.72 -12.74
C THR A 135 11.09 -0.46 -11.23
N GLY A 136 12.23 -0.69 -10.60
CA GLY A 136 12.43 -0.38 -9.18
C GLY A 136 12.35 1.12 -8.91
N GLY A 137 12.98 1.96 -9.75
CA GLY A 137 12.87 3.42 -9.65
C GLY A 137 11.42 3.91 -9.86
N TRP A 138 10.71 3.32 -10.82
CA TRP A 138 9.29 3.62 -11.05
C TRP A 138 8.43 3.22 -9.84
N MET A 139 8.60 2.00 -9.31
CA MET A 139 7.86 1.52 -8.15
C MET A 139 8.18 2.34 -6.89
N PHE A 140 9.45 2.69 -6.68
CA PHE A 140 9.84 3.56 -5.58
C PHE A 140 9.14 4.92 -5.67
N TYR A 141 9.12 5.53 -6.85
CA TYR A 141 8.43 6.80 -7.06
C TYR A 141 6.93 6.68 -6.75
N GLN A 142 6.27 5.64 -7.25
CA GLN A 142 4.84 5.42 -7.02
C GLN A 142 4.50 5.16 -5.54
N MET A 143 5.35 4.44 -4.83
CA MET A 143 5.08 4.02 -3.44
C MET A 143 5.52 5.02 -2.38
N ASN A 144 6.51 5.90 -2.69
CA ASN A 144 7.13 6.77 -1.68
C ASN A 144 7.01 8.26 -2.00
N VAL A 145 6.69 8.64 -3.27
CA VAL A 145 6.57 10.04 -3.70
C VAL A 145 5.12 10.39 -4.07
N VAL A 146 4.44 9.50 -4.81
CA VAL A 146 3.01 9.67 -5.15
C VAL A 146 2.13 9.28 -3.97
N ASN A 147 2.52 8.21 -3.26
CA ASN A 147 1.89 7.76 -2.02
C ASN A 147 2.88 7.90 -0.87
N GLU A 148 2.37 7.93 0.34
CA GLU A 148 3.18 7.85 1.55
C GLU A 148 3.46 6.39 1.91
N TYR A 149 4.74 6.06 2.12
CA TYR A 149 5.12 4.76 2.65
C TYR A 149 5.11 4.81 4.18
N VAL A 150 4.28 3.99 4.79
CA VAL A 150 4.15 3.87 6.25
C VAL A 150 4.26 2.40 6.61
N ILE A 151 5.10 2.09 7.59
CA ILE A 151 5.26 0.72 8.11
C ILE A 151 4.13 0.38 9.10
N SER A 152 3.92 -0.92 9.34
CA SER A 152 2.85 -1.41 10.22
C SER A 152 2.95 -0.84 11.63
N ASP A 153 4.15 -0.73 12.19
CA ASP A 153 4.38 -0.18 13.53
C ASP A 153 3.97 1.31 13.62
N GLU A 154 4.26 2.10 12.58
CA GLU A 154 3.85 3.51 12.52
C GLU A 154 2.32 3.64 12.39
N GLN A 155 1.66 2.72 11.67
CA GLN A 155 0.19 2.69 11.60
C GLN A 155 -0.43 2.38 12.97
N GLU A 156 0.14 1.42 13.72
CA GLU A 156 -0.31 1.10 15.06
C GLU A 156 -0.08 2.27 16.03
N GLU A 157 1.05 2.98 15.90
CA GLU A 157 1.34 4.17 16.71
C GLU A 157 0.35 5.31 16.41
N GLN A 158 0.05 5.57 15.14
CA GLN A 158 -0.96 6.56 14.73
C GLN A 158 -2.35 6.23 15.30
N LEU A 159 -2.75 4.95 15.27
CA LEU A 159 -4.03 4.52 15.86
C LEU A 159 -4.04 4.70 17.38
N ALA A 160 -2.94 4.33 18.06
CA ALA A 160 -2.82 4.50 19.50
C ALA A 160 -2.82 5.99 19.91
N ASP A 161 -2.22 6.86 19.11
CA ASP A 161 -2.22 8.29 19.37
C ASP A 161 -3.58 8.92 19.10
N TYR A 162 -4.29 8.47 18.05
CA TYR A 162 -5.69 8.83 17.83
C TYR A 162 -6.55 8.51 19.05
N GLU A 163 -6.46 7.28 19.58
CA GLU A 163 -7.21 6.87 20.77
C GLU A 163 -6.88 7.75 21.97
N LYS A 164 -5.60 8.00 22.25
CA LYS A 164 -5.17 8.83 23.41
C LYS A 164 -5.71 10.26 23.30
N GLN A 165 -5.71 10.83 22.08
CA GLN A 165 -6.10 12.22 21.87
C GLN A 165 -7.61 12.39 21.89
N PHE A 166 -8.37 11.47 21.27
CA PHE A 166 -9.80 11.64 21.04
C PHE A 166 -10.72 10.82 21.95
N LEU A 167 -10.19 9.88 22.75
CA LEU A 167 -10.98 9.09 23.71
C LEU A 167 -11.79 9.98 24.68
N GLN A 168 -11.28 11.17 25.00
CA GLN A 168 -11.98 12.14 25.85
C GLN A 168 -13.34 12.59 25.27
N TYR A 169 -13.53 12.46 23.96
CA TYR A 169 -14.76 12.86 23.23
C TYR A 169 -15.74 11.70 23.01
N GLU A 170 -15.39 10.46 23.40
CA GLU A 170 -16.20 9.24 23.13
C GLU A 170 -17.67 9.37 23.59
N ASN A 171 -17.88 10.07 24.73
CA ASN A 171 -19.19 10.20 25.36
C ASN A 171 -19.88 11.55 25.08
N VAL A 172 -19.30 12.39 24.21
CA VAL A 172 -19.92 13.66 23.82
C VAL A 172 -21.12 13.40 22.93
N LYS A 173 -22.29 13.82 23.40
CA LYS A 173 -23.52 13.62 22.62
C LYS A 173 -23.55 14.52 21.41
N GLN A 174 -23.74 13.91 20.25
CA GLN A 174 -23.82 14.58 18.95
C GLN A 174 -25.22 14.50 18.37
N PRO A 175 -25.63 15.45 17.51
CA PRO A 175 -26.91 15.39 16.83
C PRO A 175 -26.97 14.20 15.87
N SER A 176 -28.17 13.65 15.67
CA SER A 176 -28.40 12.54 14.75
C SER A 176 -28.63 13.03 13.32
N THR A 177 -28.17 12.28 12.33
CA THR A 177 -28.45 12.53 10.92
C THR A 177 -29.84 12.00 10.55
N THR A 178 -30.72 12.86 10.04
CA THR A 178 -32.07 12.49 9.62
C THR A 178 -32.27 12.41 8.12
N HIS A 179 -31.50 13.17 7.37
CA HIS A 179 -31.56 13.18 5.91
C HIS A 179 -30.17 13.37 5.31
N VAL A 180 -29.93 12.65 4.21
CA VAL A 180 -28.69 12.76 3.42
C VAL A 180 -29.08 12.99 1.97
N GLN A 181 -28.54 14.04 1.37
CA GLN A 181 -28.56 14.25 -0.07
C GLN A 181 -27.13 14.16 -0.58
N LEU A 182 -26.90 13.36 -1.63
CA LEU A 182 -25.57 13.11 -2.17
C LEU A 182 -25.64 13.13 -3.69
N ASP A 183 -24.80 13.94 -4.30
CA ASP A 183 -24.48 13.96 -5.72
C ASP A 183 -23.08 13.35 -5.92
N VAL A 184 -22.97 12.35 -6.78
CA VAL A 184 -21.74 11.60 -7.00
C VAL A 184 -21.38 11.56 -8.47
N ASP A 185 -20.21 12.10 -8.81
CA ASP A 185 -19.61 11.99 -10.14
C ASP A 185 -18.49 10.93 -10.12
N LEU A 186 -18.68 9.85 -10.87
CA LEU A 186 -17.77 8.71 -10.90
C LEU A 186 -16.93 8.71 -12.18
N TYR A 187 -15.61 8.59 -12.00
CA TYR A 187 -14.63 8.45 -13.06
C TYR A 187 -13.78 7.18 -12.85
N PRO A 188 -14.35 5.96 -13.02
CA PRO A 188 -13.68 4.71 -12.63
C PRO A 188 -12.36 4.47 -13.36
N HIS A 189 -12.28 4.84 -14.66
CA HIS A 189 -11.04 4.70 -15.43
C HIS A 189 -9.92 5.65 -14.99
N ALA A 190 -10.28 6.74 -14.32
CA ALA A 190 -9.33 7.70 -13.75
C ALA A 190 -9.05 7.44 -12.27
N GLY A 191 -9.67 6.40 -11.66
CA GLY A 191 -9.56 6.15 -10.23
C GLY A 191 -10.05 7.34 -9.37
N ARG A 192 -11.09 8.06 -9.84
CA ARG A 192 -11.56 9.30 -9.24
C ARG A 192 -13.06 9.30 -9.01
N ALA A 193 -13.49 9.82 -7.86
CA ALA A 193 -14.89 10.12 -7.58
C ALA A 193 -15.00 11.48 -6.89
N LEU A 194 -16.03 12.24 -7.23
CA LEU A 194 -16.36 13.50 -6.60
C LEU A 194 -17.68 13.36 -5.87
N PHE A 195 -17.74 13.86 -4.66
CA PHE A 195 -18.92 13.82 -3.81
C PHE A 195 -19.30 15.24 -3.43
N LYS A 196 -20.58 15.57 -3.54
CA LYS A 196 -21.14 16.80 -3.00
C LYS A 196 -22.46 16.46 -2.34
N GLY A 197 -22.71 17.04 -1.18
CA GLY A 197 -23.95 16.73 -0.51
C GLY A 197 -24.24 17.57 0.71
N SER A 198 -25.35 17.21 1.35
CA SER A 198 -25.73 17.78 2.61
C SER A 198 -26.26 16.72 3.57
N TYR A 199 -26.00 16.95 4.85
CA TYR A 199 -26.62 16.23 5.96
C TYR A 199 -27.59 17.15 6.67
N THR A 200 -28.81 16.69 6.93
CA THR A 200 -29.72 17.33 7.88
C THR A 200 -29.55 16.65 9.23
N LEU A 201 -29.00 17.40 10.18
CA LEU A 201 -28.80 16.96 11.55
C LEU A 201 -29.99 17.42 12.41
N ILE A 202 -30.37 16.63 13.42
CA ILE A 202 -31.36 17.00 14.43
C ILE A 202 -30.73 16.83 15.82
N ASN A 203 -30.89 17.82 16.69
CA ASN A 203 -30.49 17.69 18.07
C ASN A 203 -31.57 16.89 18.85
N ASP A 204 -31.37 15.60 18.98
CA ASP A 204 -32.19 14.67 19.78
C ASP A 204 -31.54 14.30 21.13
N THR A 205 -30.48 15.01 21.52
CA THR A 205 -29.70 14.73 22.74
C THR A 205 -30.42 15.15 24.04
N GLY A 206 -31.44 16.00 23.91
CA GLY A 206 -32.22 16.56 25.04
C GLY A 206 -31.53 17.76 25.75
N ALA A 207 -30.35 18.18 25.31
CA ALA A 207 -29.63 19.34 25.79
C ALA A 207 -29.13 20.20 24.59
N PRO A 208 -28.79 21.47 24.77
CA PRO A 208 -28.16 22.25 23.72
C PRO A 208 -26.82 21.61 23.30
N VAL A 209 -26.55 21.57 21.98
CA VAL A 209 -25.27 21.12 21.41
C VAL A 209 -24.46 22.36 21.08
N GLU A 210 -23.36 22.52 21.77
CA GLU A 210 -22.45 23.69 21.62
C GLU A 210 -21.32 23.41 20.63
N GLU A 211 -20.97 22.11 20.45
CA GLU A 211 -19.86 21.67 19.59
C GLU A 211 -20.33 20.53 18.68
N LEU A 212 -20.00 20.66 17.39
CA LEU A 212 -20.19 19.63 16.40
C LEU A 212 -18.86 18.98 16.08
N HIS A 213 -18.79 17.65 16.28
CA HIS A 213 -17.61 16.85 15.98
C HIS A 213 -17.77 16.20 14.61
N VAL A 214 -16.81 16.40 13.72
CA VAL A 214 -16.79 15.86 12.38
C VAL A 214 -15.60 14.91 12.24
N LEU A 215 -15.87 13.65 11.95
CA LEU A 215 -14.86 12.66 11.60
C LEU A 215 -14.99 12.32 10.12
N PHE A 216 -13.97 12.62 9.34
CA PHE A 216 -13.83 12.23 7.95
C PHE A 216 -12.50 11.52 7.77
N GLN A 217 -12.49 10.21 8.03
CA GLN A 217 -11.30 9.39 7.96
C GLN A 217 -11.46 8.34 6.85
N ASP A 218 -10.95 8.66 5.68
CA ASP A 218 -10.84 7.71 4.56
C ASP A 218 -9.49 7.92 3.87
N GLY A 219 -8.60 6.95 3.95
CA GLY A 219 -7.23 7.03 3.42
C GLY A 219 -7.11 7.29 1.90
N TYR A 220 -8.23 7.44 1.20
CA TYR A 220 -8.29 7.68 -0.24
C TYR A 220 -9.15 8.89 -0.62
N SER A 221 -9.75 9.56 0.35
CA SER A 221 -10.67 10.67 0.10
C SER A 221 -10.25 11.88 0.92
N ASP A 222 -10.30 13.04 0.28
CA ASP A 222 -10.01 14.33 0.89
C ASP A 222 -11.32 15.12 1.03
N LEU A 223 -11.57 15.67 2.20
CA LEU A 223 -12.64 16.64 2.45
C LEU A 223 -12.19 18.00 1.90
N THR A 224 -12.77 18.42 0.77
CA THR A 224 -12.36 19.66 0.09
C THR A 224 -13.14 20.87 0.53
N GLU A 225 -14.35 20.70 1.03
CA GLU A 225 -15.21 21.77 1.52
C GLU A 225 -16.14 21.24 2.62
N LEU A 226 -16.29 22.03 3.68
CA LEU A 226 -17.25 21.76 4.75
C LEU A 226 -17.87 23.09 5.19
N ASP A 227 -19.20 23.20 5.05
CA ASP A 227 -19.98 24.37 5.45
C ASP A 227 -20.97 23.98 6.55
N ILE A 228 -20.78 24.57 7.71
CA ILE A 228 -21.63 24.37 8.90
C ILE A 228 -22.18 25.74 9.30
N PRO A 229 -23.46 26.04 9.05
CA PRO A 229 -24.05 27.33 9.43
C PRO A 229 -23.93 27.60 10.93
N GLY A 230 -23.33 28.76 11.28
CA GLY A 230 -23.06 29.13 12.67
C GLY A 230 -21.89 28.38 13.31
N GLY A 231 -21.20 27.52 12.57
CA GLY A 231 -20.03 26.78 13.04
C GLY A 231 -18.74 27.57 12.89
N THR A 232 -17.92 27.60 13.93
CA THR A 232 -16.56 28.13 13.92
C THR A 232 -15.59 27.01 14.27
N LEU A 233 -14.60 26.75 13.40
CA LEU A 233 -13.60 25.71 13.60
C LEU A 233 -12.74 26.02 14.85
N THR A 234 -12.71 25.11 15.82
CA THR A 234 -11.99 25.26 17.10
C THR A 234 -10.84 24.26 17.24
N LEU A 235 -10.98 23.09 16.62
CA LEU A 235 -9.92 22.07 16.51
C LEU A 235 -9.84 21.60 15.07
N ASP A 236 -8.64 21.62 14.50
CA ASP A 236 -8.37 21.11 13.16
C ASP A 236 -7.24 20.10 13.17
N GLU A 237 -7.61 18.82 13.16
CA GLU A 237 -6.72 17.66 13.04
C GLU A 237 -7.13 16.83 11.80
N GLN A 238 -7.59 17.53 10.76
CA GLN A 238 -8.09 16.92 9.53
C GLN A 238 -6.98 16.17 8.78
N GLU A 239 -5.78 16.73 8.72
CA GLU A 239 -4.66 16.17 7.96
C GLU A 239 -4.16 14.86 8.59
N ASP A 240 -4.00 14.82 9.92
CA ASP A 240 -3.42 13.68 10.63
C ASP A 240 -4.45 12.61 10.96
N TYR A 241 -5.64 13.04 11.41
CA TYR A 241 -6.64 12.12 11.99
C TYR A 241 -8.03 12.21 11.35
N GLY A 242 -8.23 13.12 10.40
CA GLY A 242 -9.53 13.33 9.78
C GLY A 242 -10.56 13.95 10.73
N TYR A 243 -10.13 14.61 11.82
CA TYR A 243 -11.00 15.03 12.90
C TYR A 243 -11.04 16.55 13.05
N GLN A 244 -12.26 17.09 13.15
CA GLN A 244 -12.49 18.53 13.33
C GLN A 244 -13.57 18.77 14.37
N ILE A 245 -13.45 19.89 15.14
CA ILE A 245 -14.48 20.35 16.07
C ILE A 245 -14.90 21.76 15.70
N TYR A 246 -16.20 21.98 15.61
CA TYR A 246 -16.80 23.26 15.32
C TYR A 246 -17.65 23.73 16.51
N ALA A 247 -17.36 24.91 17.07
CA ALA A 247 -18.24 25.58 18.02
C ALA A 247 -19.44 26.16 17.26
N LEU A 248 -20.65 25.92 17.77
CA LEU A 248 -21.90 26.40 17.20
C LEU A 248 -22.38 27.68 17.92
N GLU A 249 -22.51 28.78 17.18
CA GLU A 249 -23.07 30.03 17.68
C GLU A 249 -24.24 30.54 16.81
N PRO A 250 -25.49 30.45 17.32
CA PRO A 250 -25.90 29.96 18.65
C PRO A 250 -25.80 28.42 18.76
N ALA A 251 -25.75 27.93 20.03
CA ALA A 251 -25.80 26.49 20.29
C ALA A 251 -27.12 25.91 19.73
N MET A 252 -27.06 24.71 19.17
CA MET A 252 -28.19 24.00 18.57
C MET A 252 -29.17 23.55 19.66
N ALA A 253 -30.35 24.15 19.72
CA ALA A 253 -31.37 23.82 20.74
C ALA A 253 -31.94 22.40 20.58
N PRO A 254 -32.44 21.76 21.66
CA PRO A 254 -33.10 20.46 21.54
C PRO A 254 -34.29 20.49 20.53
N GLY A 255 -34.27 19.53 19.59
CA GLY A 255 -35.24 19.45 18.51
C GLY A 255 -34.96 20.38 17.31
N GLU A 256 -33.98 21.21 17.39
CA GLU A 256 -33.54 22.04 16.26
C GLU A 256 -32.83 21.19 15.16
N THR A 257 -32.94 21.66 13.92
CA THR A 257 -32.28 21.03 12.76
C THR A 257 -31.23 21.94 12.18
N LEU A 258 -30.11 21.35 11.73
CA LEU A 258 -29.00 22.03 11.07
C LEU A 258 -28.71 21.34 9.73
N GLU A 259 -28.54 22.10 8.65
CA GLU A 259 -28.09 21.58 7.38
C GLU A 259 -26.57 21.84 7.23
N MET A 260 -25.80 20.76 7.23
CA MET A 260 -24.36 20.78 6.97
C MET A 260 -24.10 20.37 5.52
N ARG A 261 -23.26 21.10 4.79
CA ARG A 261 -22.89 20.82 3.41
C ARG A 261 -21.42 20.45 3.31
N PHE A 262 -21.12 19.54 2.38
CA PHE A 262 -19.75 19.10 2.18
C PHE A 262 -19.46 18.83 0.71
N ALA A 263 -18.18 18.93 0.36
CA ALA A 263 -17.61 18.38 -0.86
C ALA A 263 -16.37 17.54 -0.51
N ALA A 264 -16.24 16.40 -1.15
CA ALA A 264 -15.09 15.53 -0.98
C ALA A 264 -14.66 14.97 -2.35
N GLU A 265 -13.39 14.68 -2.46
CA GLU A 265 -12.80 14.05 -3.63
C GLU A 265 -12.08 12.78 -3.21
N ARG A 266 -12.35 11.70 -3.93
CA ARG A 266 -11.62 10.44 -3.80
C ARG A 266 -10.72 10.28 -5.00
N ILE A 267 -9.42 10.12 -4.76
CA ILE A 267 -8.43 9.89 -5.80
C ILE A 267 -7.56 8.70 -5.40
N HIS A 268 -7.49 7.71 -6.30
CA HIS A 268 -6.55 6.63 -6.18
C HIS A 268 -5.48 6.78 -7.26
N ASN A 269 -4.30 7.22 -6.86
CA ASN A 269 -3.15 7.41 -7.73
C ASN A 269 -1.99 6.52 -7.32
N GLY A 270 -1.29 5.95 -8.30
CA GLY A 270 -0.08 5.18 -8.05
C GLY A 270 -0.34 3.83 -7.37
N PHE A 271 0.62 3.38 -6.57
CA PHE A 271 0.57 2.11 -5.86
C PHE A 271 0.80 2.34 -4.37
N SER A 272 -0.23 2.10 -3.57
CA SER A 272 -0.15 2.22 -2.12
C SER A 272 0.50 0.97 -1.50
N THR A 273 1.22 1.14 -0.39
CA THR A 273 1.72 0.04 0.45
C THR A 273 0.74 -0.30 1.57
N ARG A 274 -0.17 0.61 1.93
CA ARG A 274 -1.23 0.42 2.93
C ARG A 274 -2.40 -0.47 2.45
N GLY A 275 -2.39 -0.91 1.20
CA GLY A 275 -3.45 -1.66 0.54
C GLY A 275 -3.89 -0.97 -0.74
N GLU A 276 -4.78 -1.60 -1.48
CA GLU A 276 -5.34 -1.03 -2.72
C GLU A 276 -6.78 -0.60 -2.47
N ASP A 277 -7.19 0.50 -3.10
CA ASP A 277 -8.60 0.89 -3.07
C ASP A 277 -9.45 -0.13 -3.83
N THR A 278 -10.30 -0.85 -3.11
CA THR A 278 -11.21 -1.85 -3.68
C THR A 278 -12.59 -1.28 -4.01
N ARG A 279 -12.87 -0.05 -3.61
CA ARG A 279 -14.21 0.57 -3.73
C ARG A 279 -14.43 1.21 -5.09
N LEU A 280 -13.36 1.72 -5.72
CA LEU A 280 -13.41 2.37 -7.03
C LEU A 280 -12.51 1.63 -8.01
N VAL A 281 -13.10 0.77 -8.84
CA VAL A 281 -12.41 -0.07 -9.82
C VAL A 281 -12.94 0.18 -11.23
N LYS A 282 -12.14 -0.14 -12.27
CA LYS A 282 -12.43 0.21 -13.67
C LYS A 282 -13.79 -0.29 -14.19
N ASN A 283 -14.27 -1.43 -13.70
CA ASN A 283 -15.51 -2.07 -14.15
C ASN A 283 -16.65 -2.00 -13.14
N GLY A 284 -16.49 -1.28 -12.05
CA GLY A 284 -17.52 -1.13 -11.05
C GLY A 284 -17.14 -0.21 -9.90
N THR A 285 -18.11 0.08 -9.06
CA THR A 285 -17.93 0.92 -7.88
C THR A 285 -18.69 0.29 -6.72
N PHE A 286 -18.01 0.16 -5.59
CA PHE A 286 -18.52 -0.48 -4.38
C PHE A 286 -18.50 0.51 -3.21
N LEU A 287 -19.08 1.68 -3.42
CA LEU A 287 -19.23 2.68 -2.36
C LEU A 287 -20.35 2.23 -1.43
N ASN A 288 -20.06 2.20 -0.15
CA ASN A 288 -21.03 1.94 0.91
C ASN A 288 -21.07 3.15 1.85
N ASN A 289 -21.98 3.12 2.80
CA ASN A 289 -22.17 4.16 3.81
C ASN A 289 -21.51 3.82 5.16
N ALA A 290 -20.55 2.90 5.16
CA ALA A 290 -19.81 2.49 6.37
C ALA A 290 -18.53 3.28 6.51
#